data_2ce6221ade78e843e6d98218c0c0f463
#
_entry.id   2ce6221ade78e843e6d98218c0c0f463
#
_cell.length_a   1.000
_cell.length_b   1.000
_cell.length_c   1.000
_cell.angle_alpha   90.00
_cell.angle_beta   90.00
_cell.angle_gamma   90.00
#
_symmetry.space_group_name_H-M   'P 1'
#
loop_
_entity.id
_entity.type
_entity.pdbx_description
1 polymer ?
#
loop_
_entity_poly.entity_id
_entity_poly.type
_entity_poly.pdbx_seq_one_letter_code
_entity_poly.pdbx_strand_id
1 'polypeptide(L)'
;MIPEEIKNFLSHEGGSSLIIQGNPGSGKTILALELMDAFLDCNPMYLTTRLTTDAVYRYFPRLRQRQKEINVIESRDTFWDKFFAKADSNELRVERDAFEMYGMLDDPDRTDIAEFDRVCDRVDEFLPERSLLILDSIEGLCDKYKVSEKFFVGLINRCLIEPAHTKVVIVLEKMEKTEIDYLADGVISMHQMDRNGRRMRMLSIDKLRGIAINQPNYLFTLKNGRFRSFNAFKIMYPEEYLPFEPIPNTKTHYSTGNRDLDEIFGGYQIGSYILLETGENVDNFFYTLPMLTAANIVSQGGSAVILSVSGAGPSEVKNNVFEYGLSDRLNSFRVVTEENPEEPVTEDFVVAYDKERFASNSNILDLELAKLRAEQGGDVVKIVDYEILETMLDMQALKRTILSDKKYTAANKILTIAICKHSIAPEIKKTLANISDIHIRVNKYNDTMILYGEKPTTSVYVIEPDVGRGYEDVKLTLMR
;
A
#
# COMPACT_ATOMS: atom_id res chain seq x y z
N MET A 1 -9.47 -4.19 -2.53
CA MET A 1 -9.51 -3.87 -3.99
C MET A 1 -8.51 -4.80 -4.66
N ILE A 2 -8.91 -5.51 -5.67
CA ILE A 2 -8.05 -6.40 -6.49
C ILE A 2 -7.52 -5.56 -7.66
N PRO A 3 -6.28 -5.76 -8.15
CA PRO A 3 -5.79 -5.10 -9.38
C PRO A 3 -6.76 -5.27 -10.55
N GLU A 4 -6.97 -4.20 -11.31
CA GLU A 4 -7.93 -4.22 -12.42
C GLU A 4 -7.51 -5.18 -13.54
N GLU A 5 -6.20 -5.36 -13.76
CA GLU A 5 -5.68 -6.31 -14.74
C GLU A 5 -6.10 -7.74 -14.41
N ILE A 6 -6.09 -8.12 -13.12
CA ILE A 6 -6.52 -9.46 -12.68
C ILE A 6 -8.03 -9.62 -12.86
N LYS A 7 -8.82 -8.58 -12.53
CA LYS A 7 -10.26 -8.62 -12.75
C LYS A 7 -10.60 -8.72 -14.23
N ASN A 8 -9.96 -7.89 -15.07
CA ASN A 8 -10.16 -7.90 -16.50
C ASN A 8 -9.79 -9.26 -17.10
N PHE A 9 -8.69 -9.88 -16.64
CA PHE A 9 -8.27 -11.20 -17.06
C PHE A 9 -9.33 -12.27 -16.75
N LEU A 10 -9.86 -12.27 -15.54
CA LEU A 10 -10.90 -13.23 -15.13
C LEU A 10 -12.28 -12.93 -15.74
N SER A 11 -12.56 -11.67 -16.09
CA SER A 11 -13.81 -11.28 -16.76
C SER A 11 -13.82 -11.53 -18.26
N HIS A 12 -12.65 -11.75 -18.88
CA HIS A 12 -12.54 -11.98 -20.32
C HIS A 12 -13.37 -13.20 -20.76
N GLU A 13 -13.85 -13.23 -22.00
CA GLU A 13 -14.58 -14.38 -22.54
C GLU A 13 -13.71 -15.63 -22.63
N GLY A 14 -14.35 -16.81 -22.53
CA GLY A 14 -13.69 -18.11 -22.57
C GLY A 14 -13.10 -18.55 -21.23
N GLY A 15 -12.59 -19.77 -21.18
CA GLY A 15 -11.87 -20.33 -20.04
C GLY A 15 -10.46 -19.78 -19.91
N SER A 16 -9.92 -19.77 -18.71
CA SER A 16 -8.51 -19.41 -18.47
C SER A 16 -8.02 -19.91 -17.12
N SER A 17 -6.71 -20.11 -17.00
CA SER A 17 -6.03 -20.50 -15.78
C SER A 17 -5.20 -19.35 -15.21
N LEU A 18 -5.33 -19.09 -13.91
CA LEU A 18 -4.53 -18.13 -13.15
C LEU A 18 -3.80 -18.83 -12.00
N ILE A 19 -2.49 -18.81 -12.04
CA ILE A 19 -1.66 -19.30 -10.92
C ILE A 19 -1.42 -18.17 -9.92
N ILE A 20 -1.63 -18.46 -8.64
CA ILE A 20 -1.23 -17.62 -7.50
C ILE A 20 -0.13 -18.35 -6.74
N GLN A 21 1.10 -17.90 -6.86
CA GLN A 21 2.24 -18.51 -6.18
C GLN A 21 2.82 -17.62 -5.09
N GLY A 22 3.51 -18.22 -4.13
CA GLY A 22 4.13 -17.46 -3.02
C GLY A 22 4.46 -18.32 -1.82
N ASN A 23 5.36 -17.85 -0.98
CA ASN A 23 5.74 -18.54 0.26
C ASN A 23 4.56 -18.69 1.23
N PRO A 24 4.60 -19.63 2.15
CA PRO A 24 3.62 -19.75 3.23
C PRO A 24 3.45 -18.41 3.97
N GLY A 25 2.20 -18.03 4.23
CA GLY A 25 1.87 -16.78 4.92
C GLY A 25 1.91 -15.51 4.03
N SER A 26 2.17 -15.62 2.73
CA SER A 26 2.13 -14.45 1.81
C SER A 26 0.72 -13.89 1.59
N GLY A 27 -0.35 -14.67 1.85
CA GLY A 27 -1.74 -14.22 1.73
C GLY A 27 -2.49 -14.78 0.52
N LYS A 28 -1.97 -15.83 -0.14
CA LYS A 28 -2.56 -16.48 -1.32
C LYS A 28 -4.03 -16.87 -1.13
N THR A 29 -4.31 -17.62 -0.07
CA THR A 29 -5.67 -18.03 0.29
C THR A 29 -6.60 -16.83 0.46
N ILE A 30 -6.13 -15.73 1.09
CA ILE A 30 -6.95 -14.52 1.26
C ILE A 30 -7.25 -13.87 -0.09
N LEU A 31 -6.26 -13.79 -0.99
CA LEU A 31 -6.50 -13.29 -2.34
C LEU A 31 -7.45 -14.19 -3.13
N ALA A 32 -7.27 -15.50 -3.08
CA ALA A 32 -8.14 -16.47 -3.74
C ALA A 32 -9.60 -16.34 -3.28
N LEU A 33 -9.83 -16.22 -1.98
CA LEU A 33 -11.16 -15.99 -1.41
C LEU A 33 -11.71 -14.59 -1.71
N GLU A 34 -10.85 -13.57 -1.87
CA GLU A 34 -11.27 -12.24 -2.32
C GLU A 34 -11.69 -12.24 -3.80
N LEU A 35 -11.01 -13.03 -4.64
CA LEU A 35 -11.42 -13.25 -6.04
C LEU A 35 -12.77 -13.95 -6.09
N MET A 36 -12.98 -15.00 -5.30
CA MET A 36 -14.26 -15.68 -5.20
C MET A 36 -15.40 -14.73 -4.80
N ASP A 37 -15.17 -13.85 -3.83
CA ASP A 37 -16.16 -12.86 -3.37
C ASP A 37 -16.43 -11.78 -4.45
N ALA A 38 -15.47 -11.51 -5.33
CA ALA A 38 -15.62 -10.56 -6.42
C ALA A 38 -16.34 -11.11 -7.65
N PHE A 39 -16.40 -12.43 -7.82
CA PHE A 39 -16.98 -13.13 -8.97
C PHE A 39 -18.09 -14.10 -8.56
N LEU A 40 -18.98 -13.68 -7.68
CA LEU A 40 -20.10 -14.52 -7.19
C LEU A 40 -21.11 -14.85 -8.28
N ASP A 41 -21.23 -14.03 -9.29
CA ASP A 41 -22.05 -14.24 -10.48
C ASP A 41 -21.52 -15.33 -11.43
N CYS A 42 -20.31 -15.82 -11.15
CA CYS A 42 -19.67 -16.88 -11.92
C CYS A 42 -19.70 -18.25 -11.21
N ASN A 43 -20.75 -18.59 -10.51
CA ASN A 43 -20.91 -19.89 -9.82
C ASN A 43 -19.63 -20.39 -9.14
N PRO A 44 -19.11 -19.67 -8.10
CA PRO A 44 -17.81 -19.94 -7.54
C PRO A 44 -17.76 -21.26 -6.77
N MET A 45 -16.73 -22.04 -7.04
CA MET A 45 -16.39 -23.29 -6.36
C MET A 45 -15.01 -23.16 -5.69
N TYR A 46 -14.91 -23.62 -4.45
CA TYR A 46 -13.65 -23.62 -3.70
C TYR A 46 -13.28 -25.04 -3.29
N LEU A 47 -12.30 -25.60 -4.00
CA LEU A 47 -11.74 -26.91 -3.65
C LEU A 47 -10.55 -26.71 -2.72
N THR A 48 -10.71 -27.17 -1.48
CA THR A 48 -9.69 -27.06 -0.44
C THR A 48 -9.10 -28.41 -0.07
N THR A 49 -7.78 -28.46 0.05
CA THR A 49 -7.04 -29.65 0.47
C THR A 49 -6.64 -29.63 1.95
N ARG A 50 -6.77 -28.48 2.61
CA ARG A 50 -6.24 -28.25 3.97
C ARG A 50 -7.26 -27.86 5.00
N LEU A 51 -8.26 -27.12 4.58
CA LEU A 51 -9.29 -26.60 5.47
C LEU A 51 -10.58 -27.41 5.33
N THR A 52 -11.28 -27.61 6.44
CA THR A 52 -12.68 -28.05 6.39
C THR A 52 -13.58 -26.87 6.05
N THR A 53 -14.78 -27.13 5.54
CA THR A 53 -15.80 -26.11 5.27
C THR A 53 -16.06 -25.24 6.49
N ASP A 54 -16.17 -25.86 7.67
CA ASP A 54 -16.34 -25.13 8.95
C ASP A 54 -15.13 -24.24 9.27
N ALA A 55 -13.90 -24.69 8.98
CA ALA A 55 -12.71 -23.89 9.18
C ALA A 55 -12.65 -22.70 8.21
N VAL A 56 -13.02 -22.88 6.93
CA VAL A 56 -13.13 -21.79 5.95
C VAL A 56 -14.09 -20.71 6.48
N TYR A 57 -15.30 -21.08 6.91
CA TYR A 57 -16.27 -20.12 7.44
C TYR A 57 -15.90 -19.53 8.80
N ARG A 58 -15.07 -20.22 9.59
CA ARG A 58 -14.55 -19.70 10.86
C ARG A 58 -13.48 -18.64 10.64
N TYR A 59 -12.54 -18.90 9.73
CA TYR A 59 -11.47 -17.96 9.43
C TYR A 59 -11.93 -16.80 8.55
N PHE A 60 -13.00 -17.04 7.75
CA PHE A 60 -13.57 -16.04 6.85
C PHE A 60 -15.08 -15.89 7.07
N PRO A 61 -15.52 -15.31 8.21
CA PRO A 61 -16.93 -15.24 8.61
C PRO A 61 -17.86 -14.57 7.57
N ARG A 62 -17.32 -13.69 6.74
CA ARG A 62 -18.06 -13.01 5.65
C ARG A 62 -18.61 -14.01 4.62
N LEU A 63 -17.86 -15.08 4.32
CA LEU A 63 -18.28 -16.09 3.36
C LEU A 63 -19.46 -16.93 3.88
N ARG A 64 -19.60 -17.01 5.21
CA ARG A 64 -20.73 -17.72 5.83
C ARG A 64 -22.09 -17.09 5.47
N GLN A 65 -22.14 -15.78 5.28
CA GLN A 65 -23.35 -15.09 4.88
C GLN A 65 -23.76 -15.41 3.43
N ARG A 66 -22.81 -15.91 2.63
CA ARG A 66 -22.96 -16.27 1.23
C ARG A 66 -22.79 -17.76 0.93
N GLN A 67 -22.90 -18.62 1.97
CA GLN A 67 -22.68 -20.07 1.81
C GLN A 67 -23.64 -20.75 0.83
N LYS A 68 -24.76 -20.12 0.47
CA LYS A 68 -25.69 -20.62 -0.57
C LYS A 68 -25.21 -20.30 -1.99
N GLU A 69 -24.31 -19.33 -2.15
CA GLU A 69 -23.77 -18.86 -3.42
C GLU A 69 -22.40 -19.49 -3.72
N ILE A 70 -21.78 -20.14 -2.73
CA ILE A 70 -20.43 -20.67 -2.79
C ILE A 70 -20.45 -22.17 -2.55
N ASN A 71 -19.89 -22.94 -3.47
CA ASN A 71 -19.71 -24.38 -3.32
C ASN A 71 -18.32 -24.69 -2.76
N VAL A 72 -18.24 -25.13 -1.50
CA VAL A 72 -16.98 -25.59 -0.87
C VAL A 72 -16.89 -27.09 -1.01
N ILE A 73 -15.82 -27.58 -1.65
CA ILE A 73 -15.53 -28.98 -1.87
C ILE A 73 -14.31 -29.35 -1.01
N GLU A 74 -14.48 -30.28 -0.07
CA GLU A 74 -13.39 -30.76 0.78
C GLU A 74 -12.71 -31.98 0.17
N SER A 75 -11.39 -31.98 0.15
CA SER A 75 -10.62 -33.14 -0.31
C SER A 75 -10.57 -34.28 0.72
N ARG A 76 -11.00 -34.04 1.97
CA ARG A 76 -10.83 -35.03 3.06
C ARG A 76 -11.90 -36.12 3.12
N ASP A 77 -13.14 -35.80 2.75
CA ASP A 77 -14.30 -36.64 3.09
C ASP A 77 -14.47 -37.92 2.26
N THR A 78 -13.90 -38.00 1.06
CA THR A 78 -14.14 -39.16 0.17
C THR A 78 -13.19 -40.33 0.35
N PHE A 79 -11.97 -40.10 0.85
CA PHE A 79 -11.00 -41.19 0.97
C PHE A 79 -11.34 -42.13 2.13
N TRP A 80 -11.61 -41.55 3.31
CA TRP A 80 -11.91 -42.35 4.50
C TRP A 80 -13.30 -42.97 4.45
N ASP A 81 -14.32 -42.28 3.94
CA ASP A 81 -15.68 -42.82 3.82
C ASP A 81 -15.72 -43.96 2.79
N LYS A 82 -15.06 -43.83 1.63
CA LYS A 82 -14.92 -44.95 0.69
C LYS A 82 -14.02 -46.07 1.23
N PHE A 83 -12.97 -45.74 2.00
CA PHE A 83 -12.09 -46.74 2.59
C PHE A 83 -12.81 -47.54 3.69
N PHE A 84 -13.57 -46.89 4.56
CA PHE A 84 -14.34 -47.58 5.59
C PHE A 84 -15.58 -48.31 5.01
N ALA A 85 -16.25 -47.77 4.03
CA ALA A 85 -17.36 -48.42 3.35
C ALA A 85 -16.90 -49.68 2.52
N LYS A 86 -15.64 -49.63 1.97
CA LYS A 86 -15.05 -50.79 1.29
C LYS A 86 -14.28 -51.74 2.19
N ALA A 87 -13.86 -51.32 3.39
CA ALA A 87 -13.16 -52.18 4.36
C ALA A 87 -14.07 -53.32 4.89
N ASP A 88 -15.40 -53.15 4.82
CA ASP A 88 -16.36 -54.18 5.11
C ASP A 88 -16.63 -55.16 3.93
N SER A 89 -16.12 -54.90 2.75
CA SER A 89 -16.23 -55.73 1.58
C SER A 89 -14.88 -56.31 1.14
N ASN A 90 -14.81 -57.66 1.00
CA ASN A 90 -13.61 -58.39 0.52
C ASN A 90 -13.14 -58.03 -0.90
N GLU A 91 -13.71 -57.00 -1.55
CA GLU A 91 -13.41 -56.59 -2.90
C GLU A 91 -12.07 -55.80 -3.08
N LEU A 92 -11.56 -55.22 -1.98
CA LEU A 92 -10.32 -54.41 -2.01
C LEU A 92 -9.04 -55.17 -2.43
N ARG A 93 -8.98 -56.48 -2.25
CA ARG A 93 -7.84 -57.32 -2.65
C ARG A 93 -7.79 -57.57 -4.16
N VAL A 94 -8.96 -57.71 -4.79
CA VAL A 94 -9.09 -58.05 -6.22
C VAL A 94 -8.81 -56.81 -7.09
N GLU A 95 -9.25 -55.62 -6.69
CA GLU A 95 -8.99 -54.38 -7.45
C GLU A 95 -7.54 -53.92 -7.39
N ARG A 96 -6.83 -54.15 -6.27
CA ARG A 96 -5.42 -53.78 -6.14
C ARG A 96 -4.53 -54.65 -7.02
N ASP A 97 -4.80 -55.96 -7.04
CA ASP A 97 -4.07 -56.93 -7.87
C ASP A 97 -4.41 -56.71 -9.35
N ALA A 98 -5.61 -56.28 -9.73
CA ALA A 98 -5.98 -55.90 -11.08
C ALA A 98 -5.30 -54.60 -11.54
N PHE A 99 -5.18 -53.59 -10.65
CA PHE A 99 -4.51 -52.32 -10.94
C PHE A 99 -2.99 -52.51 -11.22
N GLU A 100 -2.33 -53.40 -10.45
CA GLU A 100 -0.91 -53.74 -10.66
C GLU A 100 -0.72 -54.70 -11.86
N MET A 101 -1.68 -55.58 -12.15
CA MET A 101 -1.55 -56.63 -13.19
C MET A 101 -1.87 -56.13 -14.59
N TYR A 102 -2.65 -55.07 -14.77
CA TYR A 102 -3.06 -54.59 -16.09
C TYR A 102 -2.34 -53.33 -16.58
N GLY A 103 -1.29 -52.86 -15.87
CA GLY A 103 -0.50 -51.72 -16.36
C GLY A 103 -1.35 -50.46 -16.62
N MET A 104 -2.48 -50.28 -15.92
CA MET A 104 -3.42 -49.18 -16.11
C MET A 104 -2.94 -47.82 -15.64
N LEU A 105 -1.65 -47.70 -15.33
CA LEU A 105 -0.98 -46.42 -15.11
C LEU A 105 -0.70 -45.65 -16.41
N ASP A 106 -0.93 -46.27 -17.59
CA ASP A 106 -0.66 -45.67 -18.89
C ASP A 106 -1.91 -45.17 -19.66
N ASP A 107 -3.12 -45.23 -19.07
CA ASP A 107 -4.29 -44.62 -19.68
C ASP A 107 -4.51 -43.20 -19.07
N PRO A 108 -4.07 -42.14 -19.77
CA PRO A 108 -4.15 -40.78 -19.27
C PRO A 108 -5.61 -40.27 -19.11
N ASP A 109 -6.62 -41.01 -19.58
CA ASP A 109 -8.01 -40.63 -19.54
C ASP A 109 -8.79 -41.22 -18.35
N ARG A 110 -8.14 -41.98 -17.44
CA ARG A 110 -8.78 -42.60 -16.27
C ARG A 110 -8.03 -42.36 -14.98
N THR A 111 -7.90 -41.10 -14.54
CA THR A 111 -7.57 -40.81 -13.16
C THR A 111 -8.86 -40.52 -12.39
N ASP A 112 -9.31 -41.50 -11.61
CA ASP A 112 -10.44 -41.36 -10.65
C ASP A 112 -10.00 -40.38 -9.50
N ILE A 113 -9.98 -39.09 -9.81
CA ILE A 113 -9.80 -38.04 -8.81
C ILE A 113 -11.20 -37.61 -8.35
N ALA A 114 -11.70 -38.23 -7.32
CA ALA A 114 -13.10 -38.07 -6.87
C ALA A 114 -13.50 -36.60 -6.60
N GLU A 115 -12.58 -35.75 -6.19
CA GLU A 115 -12.84 -34.33 -6.03
C GLU A 115 -12.96 -33.63 -7.38
N PHE A 116 -12.17 -34.04 -8.37
CA PHE A 116 -12.22 -33.50 -9.71
C PHE A 116 -13.49 -33.88 -10.42
N ASP A 117 -13.93 -35.14 -10.28
CA ASP A 117 -15.22 -35.62 -10.85
C ASP A 117 -16.39 -34.79 -10.29
N ARG A 118 -16.39 -34.54 -8.95
CA ARG A 118 -17.41 -33.66 -8.35
C ARG A 118 -17.37 -32.21 -8.85
N VAL A 119 -16.18 -31.69 -9.19
CA VAL A 119 -16.04 -30.38 -9.82
C VAL A 119 -16.62 -30.41 -11.22
N CYS A 120 -16.30 -31.44 -12.02
CA CYS A 120 -16.86 -31.62 -13.39
C CYS A 120 -18.39 -31.72 -13.36
N ASP A 121 -18.95 -32.56 -12.48
CA ASP A 121 -20.40 -32.68 -12.33
C ASP A 121 -21.06 -31.33 -12.00
N ARG A 122 -20.44 -30.53 -11.12
CA ARG A 122 -20.95 -29.20 -10.79
C ARG A 122 -20.83 -28.22 -11.94
N VAL A 123 -19.73 -28.23 -12.68
CA VAL A 123 -19.56 -27.39 -13.87
C VAL A 123 -20.61 -27.69 -14.90
N ASP A 124 -20.89 -29.00 -15.13
CA ASP A 124 -21.92 -29.44 -16.08
C ASP A 124 -23.33 -28.98 -15.64
N GLU A 125 -23.64 -28.98 -14.34
CA GLU A 125 -24.90 -28.44 -13.80
C GLU A 125 -25.08 -26.94 -14.09
N PHE A 126 -23.99 -26.16 -14.17
CA PHE A 126 -24.05 -24.72 -14.41
C PHE A 126 -24.05 -24.34 -15.89
N LEU A 127 -23.69 -25.23 -16.80
CA LEU A 127 -23.67 -24.93 -18.23
C LEU A 127 -25.04 -24.44 -18.72
N PRO A 128 -25.12 -23.41 -19.57
CA PRO A 128 -24.03 -22.67 -20.23
C PRO A 128 -23.48 -21.46 -19.41
N GLU A 129 -23.83 -21.33 -18.14
CA GLU A 129 -23.35 -20.25 -17.29
C GLU A 129 -21.86 -20.42 -16.97
N ARG A 130 -21.21 -19.29 -16.68
CA ARG A 130 -19.78 -19.28 -16.35
C ARG A 130 -19.53 -19.88 -14.96
N SER A 131 -18.43 -20.59 -14.82
CA SER A 131 -17.97 -21.14 -13.54
C SER A 131 -16.57 -20.62 -13.18
N LEU A 132 -16.35 -20.38 -11.88
CA LEU A 132 -15.05 -20.05 -11.31
C LEU A 132 -14.65 -21.15 -10.33
N LEU A 133 -13.55 -21.85 -10.60
CA LEU A 133 -12.97 -22.83 -9.70
C LEU A 133 -11.73 -22.28 -9.04
N ILE A 134 -11.63 -22.38 -7.72
CA ILE A 134 -10.42 -22.08 -6.95
C ILE A 134 -9.90 -23.39 -6.34
N LEU A 135 -8.63 -23.70 -6.62
CA LEU A 135 -7.91 -24.86 -6.07
C LEU A 135 -6.87 -24.39 -5.04
N ASP A 136 -7.09 -24.67 -3.77
CA ASP A 136 -6.17 -24.26 -2.68
C ASP A 136 -5.83 -25.44 -1.76
N SER A 137 -4.67 -26.10 -1.92
CA SER A 137 -3.63 -25.92 -2.93
C SER A 137 -3.53 -27.17 -3.83
N ILE A 138 -2.97 -27.00 -5.03
CA ILE A 138 -2.80 -28.10 -5.98
C ILE A 138 -1.85 -29.17 -5.47
N GLU A 139 -0.79 -28.78 -4.71
CA GLU A 139 0.17 -29.73 -4.17
C GLU A 139 -0.48 -30.79 -3.28
N GLY A 140 -1.49 -30.39 -2.49
CA GLY A 140 -2.22 -31.34 -1.65
C GLY A 140 -2.96 -32.40 -2.43
N LEU A 141 -3.50 -32.08 -3.62
CA LEU A 141 -4.12 -33.05 -4.52
C LEU A 141 -3.07 -33.93 -5.19
N CYS A 142 -2.01 -33.30 -5.71
CA CYS A 142 -0.90 -34.03 -6.35
C CYS A 142 -0.26 -35.05 -5.41
N ASP A 143 -0.03 -34.68 -4.16
CA ASP A 143 0.51 -35.58 -3.13
C ASP A 143 -0.45 -36.74 -2.79
N LYS A 144 -1.74 -36.46 -2.72
CA LYS A 144 -2.77 -37.44 -2.40
C LYS A 144 -2.88 -38.51 -3.50
N TYR A 145 -2.91 -38.07 -4.75
CA TYR A 145 -3.11 -38.98 -5.90
C TYR A 145 -1.81 -39.42 -6.57
N LYS A 146 -0.64 -38.98 -6.06
CA LYS A 146 0.69 -39.30 -6.60
C LYS A 146 0.86 -38.92 -8.07
N VAL A 147 0.26 -37.82 -8.49
CA VAL A 147 0.37 -37.27 -9.84
C VAL A 147 1.24 -36.03 -9.85
N SER A 148 1.82 -35.69 -11.01
CA SER A 148 2.58 -34.46 -11.15
C SER A 148 1.67 -33.24 -11.29
N GLU A 149 2.14 -32.09 -10.82
CA GLU A 149 1.43 -30.80 -11.00
C GLU A 149 1.16 -30.50 -12.47
N LYS A 150 2.11 -30.81 -13.35
CA LYS A 150 1.98 -30.68 -14.81
C LYS A 150 0.84 -31.52 -15.38
N PHE A 151 0.73 -32.77 -14.94
CA PHE A 151 -0.35 -33.67 -15.33
C PHE A 151 -1.71 -33.09 -14.89
N PHE A 152 -1.80 -32.65 -13.63
CA PHE A 152 -3.05 -32.13 -13.08
C PHE A 152 -3.50 -30.83 -13.77
N VAL A 153 -2.59 -29.89 -14.05
CA VAL A 153 -2.89 -28.67 -14.83
C VAL A 153 -3.31 -29.02 -16.25
N GLY A 154 -2.68 -30.01 -16.89
CA GLY A 154 -3.08 -30.54 -18.20
C GLY A 154 -4.50 -31.11 -18.19
N LEU A 155 -4.89 -31.83 -17.13
CA LEU A 155 -6.24 -32.36 -16.94
C LEU A 155 -7.27 -31.22 -16.78
N ILE A 156 -6.98 -30.21 -15.96
CA ILE A 156 -7.81 -29.01 -15.80
C ILE A 156 -8.06 -28.31 -17.14
N ASN A 157 -6.99 -28.11 -17.93
CA ASN A 157 -7.13 -27.45 -19.23
C ASN A 157 -8.06 -28.22 -20.16
N ARG A 158 -7.89 -29.52 -20.26
CA ARG A 158 -8.68 -30.37 -21.18
C ARG A 158 -10.13 -30.59 -20.75
N CYS A 159 -10.39 -30.66 -19.43
CA CYS A 159 -11.72 -31.00 -18.93
C CYS A 159 -12.57 -29.78 -18.55
N LEU A 160 -11.97 -28.68 -18.13
CA LEU A 160 -12.69 -27.53 -17.57
C LEU A 160 -12.50 -26.26 -18.39
N ILE A 161 -11.25 -25.92 -18.76
CA ILE A 161 -10.97 -24.62 -19.39
C ILE A 161 -11.43 -24.58 -20.83
N GLU A 162 -11.01 -25.58 -21.65
CA GLU A 162 -11.33 -25.60 -23.08
C GLU A 162 -12.82 -25.91 -23.38
N PRO A 163 -13.44 -26.98 -22.83
CA PRO A 163 -14.79 -27.34 -23.18
C PRO A 163 -15.86 -26.54 -22.43
N ALA A 164 -15.66 -26.24 -21.15
CA ALA A 164 -16.66 -25.62 -20.30
C ALA A 164 -16.43 -24.12 -20.05
N HIS A 165 -15.41 -23.53 -20.66
CA HIS A 165 -15.03 -22.12 -20.49
C HIS A 165 -14.88 -21.69 -19.03
N THR A 166 -14.50 -22.62 -18.15
CA THR A 166 -14.34 -22.38 -16.72
C THR A 166 -13.10 -21.52 -16.44
N LYS A 167 -13.23 -20.57 -15.52
CA LYS A 167 -12.10 -19.83 -14.96
C LYS A 167 -11.51 -20.64 -13.81
N VAL A 168 -10.21 -20.91 -13.85
CA VAL A 168 -9.55 -21.70 -12.80
C VAL A 168 -8.42 -20.89 -12.15
N VAL A 169 -8.51 -20.72 -10.84
CA VAL A 169 -7.47 -20.12 -10.02
C VAL A 169 -6.77 -21.22 -9.25
N ILE A 170 -5.46 -21.38 -9.46
CA ILE A 170 -4.63 -22.42 -8.86
C ILE A 170 -3.68 -21.78 -7.86
N VAL A 171 -3.78 -22.18 -6.59
CA VAL A 171 -2.87 -21.72 -5.54
C VAL A 171 -1.70 -22.69 -5.41
N LEU A 172 -0.45 -22.15 -5.52
CA LEU A 172 0.80 -22.85 -5.33
C LEU A 172 1.55 -22.36 -4.09
N GLU A 173 2.18 -23.27 -3.36
CA GLU A 173 2.95 -22.93 -2.16
C GLU A 173 4.43 -22.68 -2.42
N LYS A 174 4.85 -22.80 -3.67
CA LYS A 174 6.23 -22.60 -4.12
C LYS A 174 6.38 -21.23 -4.78
N MET A 175 7.61 -20.70 -4.75
CA MET A 175 8.00 -19.45 -5.43
C MET A 175 8.92 -19.70 -6.62
N GLU A 176 9.30 -20.96 -6.85
CA GLU A 176 10.20 -21.32 -7.95
C GLU A 176 9.42 -21.36 -9.26
N LYS A 177 10.00 -20.83 -10.33
CA LYS A 177 9.44 -20.97 -11.67
C LYS A 177 9.39 -22.45 -12.03
N THR A 178 8.20 -22.92 -12.34
CA THR A 178 7.92 -24.31 -12.69
C THR A 178 7.49 -24.44 -14.14
N GLU A 179 7.50 -25.66 -14.65
CA GLU A 179 7.01 -25.93 -16.02
C GLU A 179 5.53 -25.55 -16.19
N ILE A 180 4.74 -25.53 -15.10
CA ILE A 180 3.32 -25.17 -15.14
C ILE A 180 3.08 -23.68 -15.38
N ASP A 181 4.04 -22.80 -15.09
CA ASP A 181 3.93 -21.36 -15.39
C ASP A 181 3.79 -21.11 -16.91
N TYR A 182 4.39 -21.99 -17.73
CA TYR A 182 4.25 -21.93 -19.19
C TYR A 182 2.87 -22.39 -19.65
N LEU A 183 2.25 -23.32 -18.95
CA LEU A 183 0.93 -23.88 -19.29
C LEU A 183 -0.20 -22.94 -18.89
N ALA A 184 -0.06 -22.22 -17.81
CA ALA A 184 -1.09 -21.27 -17.33
C ALA A 184 -1.21 -20.04 -18.23
N ASP A 185 -2.40 -19.45 -18.28
CA ASP A 185 -2.67 -18.21 -19.01
C ASP A 185 -2.28 -16.97 -18.21
N GLY A 186 -2.38 -17.04 -16.89
CA GLY A 186 -1.94 -16.01 -15.96
C GLY A 186 -1.08 -16.55 -14.83
N VAL A 187 -0.10 -15.76 -14.39
CA VAL A 187 0.77 -16.06 -13.23
C VAL A 187 0.95 -14.79 -12.42
N ILE A 188 0.67 -14.87 -11.13
CA ILE A 188 0.92 -13.82 -10.15
C ILE A 188 1.71 -14.38 -8.97
N SER A 189 2.67 -13.59 -8.48
CA SER A 189 3.55 -13.94 -7.36
C SER A 189 3.29 -13.05 -6.17
N MET A 190 3.14 -13.65 -4.98
CA MET A 190 2.90 -12.93 -3.74
C MET A 190 4.13 -13.00 -2.83
N HIS A 191 4.74 -11.87 -2.59
CA HIS A 191 5.95 -11.71 -1.81
C HIS A 191 5.69 -11.08 -0.45
N GLN A 192 6.37 -11.59 0.55
CA GLN A 192 6.53 -10.94 1.84
C GLN A 192 7.99 -10.48 1.95
N MET A 193 8.18 -9.20 2.19
CA MET A 193 9.49 -8.57 2.28
C MET A 193 9.66 -7.96 3.68
N ASP A 194 10.89 -8.03 4.20
CA ASP A 194 11.28 -7.32 5.41
C ASP A 194 12.25 -6.19 5.03
N ARG A 195 11.87 -4.96 5.34
CA ARG A 195 12.71 -3.79 5.05
C ARG A 195 12.88 -2.97 6.33
N ASN A 196 14.12 -2.87 6.82
CA ASN A 196 14.45 -2.16 8.05
C ASN A 196 13.60 -2.63 9.26
N GLY A 197 13.39 -3.96 9.38
CA GLY A 197 12.58 -4.55 10.45
C GLY A 197 11.07 -4.29 10.31
N ARG A 198 10.61 -3.86 9.13
CA ARG A 198 9.20 -3.61 8.83
C ARG A 198 8.73 -4.53 7.73
N ARG A 199 7.63 -5.23 8.00
CA ARG A 199 7.04 -6.14 7.02
C ARG A 199 6.26 -5.38 5.95
N MET A 200 6.54 -5.71 4.69
CA MET A 200 5.83 -5.24 3.51
C MET A 200 5.35 -6.42 2.67
N ARG A 201 4.29 -6.23 1.92
CA ARG A 201 3.73 -7.25 1.03
C ARG A 201 3.59 -6.71 -0.37
N MET A 202 3.98 -7.53 -1.36
CA MET A 202 3.93 -7.17 -2.76
C MET A 202 3.33 -8.31 -3.58
N LEU A 203 2.46 -7.97 -4.51
CA LEU A 203 1.95 -8.83 -5.55
C LEU A 203 2.60 -8.42 -6.87
N SER A 204 3.22 -9.37 -7.56
CA SER A 204 3.75 -9.18 -8.90
C SER A 204 2.87 -9.89 -9.91
N ILE A 205 2.51 -9.21 -10.99
CA ILE A 205 1.82 -9.79 -12.14
C ILE A 205 2.90 -10.20 -13.14
N ASP A 206 3.22 -11.50 -13.16
CA ASP A 206 4.30 -12.03 -13.99
C ASP A 206 3.83 -12.28 -15.43
N LYS A 207 2.55 -12.65 -15.60
CA LYS A 207 1.95 -12.99 -16.90
C LYS A 207 0.44 -12.86 -16.82
N LEU A 208 -0.18 -12.23 -17.82
CA LEU A 208 -1.62 -12.30 -18.12
C LEU A 208 -1.79 -12.33 -19.63
N ARG A 209 -2.18 -13.46 -20.18
CA ARG A 209 -2.35 -13.61 -21.64
C ARG A 209 -3.52 -12.77 -22.14
N GLY A 210 -3.26 -11.92 -23.14
CA GLY A 210 -4.28 -11.07 -23.73
C GLY A 210 -4.62 -9.80 -22.97
N ILE A 211 -4.01 -9.54 -21.81
CA ILE A 211 -4.20 -8.33 -21.00
C ILE A 211 -2.90 -7.52 -20.91
N ALA A 212 -3.00 -6.22 -21.17
CA ALA A 212 -1.88 -5.31 -20.96
C ALA A 212 -1.65 -5.10 -19.44
N ILE A 213 -0.42 -5.26 -19.01
CA ILE A 213 -0.01 -5.05 -17.61
C ILE A 213 0.54 -3.63 -17.51
N ASN A 214 -0.26 -2.72 -16.93
CA ASN A 214 0.14 -1.32 -16.75
C ASN A 214 0.96 -1.13 -15.47
N GLN A 215 0.61 -1.84 -14.40
CA GLN A 215 1.35 -1.84 -13.14
C GLN A 215 1.75 -3.28 -12.80
N PRO A 216 3.02 -3.67 -13.03
CA PRO A 216 3.45 -5.06 -12.80
C PRO A 216 3.56 -5.42 -11.31
N ASN A 217 3.74 -4.45 -10.43
CA ASN A 217 3.92 -4.69 -9.00
C ASN A 217 2.98 -3.83 -8.17
N TYR A 218 2.26 -4.47 -7.27
CA TYR A 218 1.32 -3.84 -6.34
C TYR A 218 1.74 -4.08 -4.90
N LEU A 219 1.90 -3.02 -4.12
CA LEU A 219 1.87 -3.18 -2.67
C LEU A 219 0.45 -3.54 -2.24
N PHE A 220 0.31 -4.35 -1.19
CA PHE A 220 -1.00 -4.72 -0.67
C PHE A 220 -1.00 -4.91 0.86
N THR A 221 -2.18 -4.83 1.45
CA THR A 221 -2.41 -5.11 2.86
C THR A 221 -3.40 -6.27 3.03
N LEU A 222 -3.28 -6.96 4.16
CA LEU A 222 -4.24 -7.99 4.61
C LEU A 222 -4.99 -7.52 5.86
N LYS A 223 -5.11 -6.21 6.07
CA LYS A 223 -5.80 -5.64 7.22
C LYS A 223 -7.24 -6.19 7.34
N ASN A 224 -7.62 -6.62 8.53
CA ASN A 224 -8.93 -7.21 8.81
C ASN A 224 -9.26 -8.48 8.00
N GLY A 225 -8.24 -9.25 7.59
CA GLY A 225 -8.43 -10.46 6.80
C GLY A 225 -8.95 -10.22 5.38
N ARG A 226 -8.78 -9.00 4.85
CA ARG A 226 -9.16 -8.58 3.49
C ARG A 226 -7.92 -8.26 2.68
N PHE A 227 -7.89 -8.74 1.43
CA PHE A 227 -6.88 -8.32 0.49
C PHE A 227 -7.24 -6.95 -0.10
N ARG A 228 -6.28 -6.02 -0.06
CA ARG A 228 -6.39 -4.72 -0.72
C ARG A 228 -5.05 -4.32 -1.33
N SER A 229 -4.98 -4.23 -2.65
CA SER A 229 -3.84 -3.66 -3.38
C SER A 229 -3.93 -2.15 -3.45
N PHE A 230 -2.78 -1.52 -3.68
CA PHE A 230 -2.65 -0.08 -3.87
C PHE A 230 -2.18 0.22 -5.29
N ASN A 231 -2.89 1.11 -5.95
CA ASN A 231 -2.51 1.60 -7.27
C ASN A 231 -1.30 2.52 -7.18
N ALA A 232 -0.67 2.79 -8.33
CA ALA A 232 0.35 3.82 -8.46
C ALA A 232 -0.18 5.17 -7.92
N PHE A 233 0.65 5.85 -7.16
CA PHE A 233 0.29 7.13 -6.59
C PHE A 233 0.04 8.16 -7.70
N LYS A 234 -1.10 8.84 -7.63
CA LYS A 234 -1.46 9.94 -8.53
C LYS A 234 -2.02 11.08 -7.69
N ILE A 235 -1.53 12.29 -7.91
CA ILE A 235 -2.10 13.48 -7.29
C ILE A 235 -3.57 13.59 -7.72
N MET A 236 -4.43 13.90 -6.78
CA MET A 236 -5.87 14.13 -7.00
C MET A 236 -6.20 15.52 -6.52
N TYR A 237 -7.04 16.19 -7.26
CA TYR A 237 -7.56 17.51 -6.90
C TYR A 237 -9.06 17.39 -6.60
N PRO A 238 -9.60 18.11 -5.63
CA PRO A 238 -11.02 18.11 -5.35
C PRO A 238 -11.80 18.73 -6.53
N GLU A 239 -13.02 18.26 -6.76
CA GLU A 239 -13.92 18.86 -7.77
C GLU A 239 -14.39 20.26 -7.32
N GLU A 240 -14.54 20.46 -6.02
CA GLU A 240 -14.90 21.71 -5.37
C GLU A 240 -14.00 21.91 -4.14
N TYR A 241 -13.39 23.08 -4.03
CA TYR A 241 -12.57 23.43 -2.87
C TYR A 241 -13.44 23.91 -1.72
N LEU A 242 -13.28 23.30 -0.55
CA LEU A 242 -13.96 23.64 0.68
C LEU A 242 -12.96 24.19 1.71
N PRO A 243 -13.41 25.07 2.63
CA PRO A 243 -12.55 25.56 3.70
C PRO A 243 -11.95 24.43 4.54
N PHE A 244 -10.67 24.56 4.90
CA PHE A 244 -9.97 23.63 5.75
C PHE A 244 -10.68 23.45 7.09
N GLU A 245 -10.91 22.21 7.50
CA GLU A 245 -11.48 21.85 8.80
C GLU A 245 -10.36 21.67 9.84
N PRO A 246 -10.13 22.62 10.76
CA PRO A 246 -9.06 22.50 11.71
C PRO A 246 -9.30 21.40 12.74
N ILE A 247 -8.25 20.67 13.05
CA ILE A 247 -8.23 19.70 14.13
C ILE A 247 -7.68 20.40 15.39
N PRO A 248 -8.45 20.42 16.50
CA PRO A 248 -8.05 21.16 17.70
C PRO A 248 -6.70 20.74 18.26
N ASN A 249 -5.83 21.71 18.57
CA ASN A 249 -4.61 21.48 19.31
C ASN A 249 -4.92 21.10 20.76
N THR A 250 -4.02 20.35 21.38
CA THR A 250 -4.08 20.06 22.82
C THR A 250 -3.22 21.05 23.61
N LYS A 251 -3.22 20.97 24.95
CA LYS A 251 -2.34 21.82 25.79
C LYS A 251 -0.84 21.54 25.60
N THR A 252 -0.48 20.38 25.04
CA THR A 252 0.89 19.90 24.95
C THR A 252 1.32 19.54 23.53
N HIS A 253 0.37 19.35 22.61
CA HIS A 253 0.67 18.94 21.24
C HIS A 253 -0.17 19.74 20.24
N TYR A 254 0.47 20.10 19.14
CA TYR A 254 -0.19 20.55 17.92
C TYR A 254 -0.70 19.34 17.14
N SER A 255 -1.89 19.46 16.58
CA SER A 255 -2.32 18.52 15.55
C SER A 255 -1.48 18.71 14.29
N THR A 256 -1.19 17.62 13.61
CA THR A 256 -0.52 17.62 12.29
C THR A 256 -1.39 18.20 11.18
N GLY A 257 -2.68 18.42 11.43
CA GLY A 257 -3.68 18.79 10.43
C GLY A 257 -4.26 17.57 9.67
N ASN A 258 -3.74 16.37 9.95
CA ASN A 258 -4.22 15.11 9.38
C ASN A 258 -4.52 14.10 10.50
N ARG A 259 -5.71 13.50 10.47
CA ARG A 259 -6.18 12.60 11.55
C ARG A 259 -5.36 11.33 11.65
N ASP A 260 -4.97 10.75 10.51
CA ASP A 260 -4.21 9.50 10.49
C ASP A 260 -2.79 9.72 11.05
N LEU A 261 -2.15 10.85 10.72
CA LEU A 261 -0.85 11.22 11.30
C LEU A 261 -0.95 11.46 12.81
N ASP A 262 -2.02 12.13 13.25
CA ASP A 262 -2.25 12.33 14.68
C ASP A 262 -2.47 11.01 15.42
N GLU A 263 -3.17 10.04 14.81
CA GLU A 263 -3.34 8.70 15.37
C GLU A 263 -2.00 7.96 15.46
N ILE A 264 -1.12 8.12 14.47
CA ILE A 264 0.17 7.43 14.39
C ILE A 264 1.21 8.03 15.35
N PHE A 265 1.31 9.35 15.42
CA PHE A 265 2.37 10.05 16.14
C PHE A 265 1.91 10.74 17.44
N GLY A 266 0.59 10.85 17.66
CA GLY A 266 0.01 11.56 18.80
C GLY A 266 0.02 13.09 18.66
N GLY A 267 0.18 13.59 17.43
CA GLY A 267 0.45 15.01 17.16
C GLY A 267 1.91 15.38 17.39
N TYR A 268 2.24 16.67 17.25
CA TYR A 268 3.58 17.21 17.42
C TYR A 268 3.69 17.96 18.74
N GLN A 269 4.58 17.53 19.63
CA GLN A 269 4.78 18.19 20.91
C GLN A 269 5.16 19.68 20.71
N ILE A 270 4.60 20.57 21.53
CA ILE A 270 4.96 22.01 21.51
C ILE A 270 6.45 22.19 21.74
N GLY A 271 7.12 22.94 20.87
CA GLY A 271 8.57 23.14 20.91
C GLY A 271 9.39 22.00 20.32
N SER A 272 8.77 21.09 19.58
CA SER A 272 9.44 19.95 18.95
C SER A 272 10.02 20.27 17.58
N TYR A 273 10.98 19.44 17.19
CA TYR A 273 11.67 19.48 15.92
C TYR A 273 11.39 18.20 15.15
N ILE A 274 10.65 18.33 14.05
CA ILE A 274 10.20 17.23 13.23
C ILE A 274 11.11 17.13 12.01
N LEU A 275 11.64 15.94 11.73
CA LEU A 275 12.37 15.66 10.50
C LEU A 275 11.46 14.91 9.54
N LEU A 276 11.20 15.50 8.38
CA LEU A 276 10.55 14.86 7.24
C LEU A 276 11.63 14.54 6.19
N GLU A 277 12.06 13.29 6.13
CA GLU A 277 13.06 12.82 5.16
C GLU A 277 12.39 12.15 3.97
N THR A 278 12.75 12.56 2.75
CA THR A 278 12.23 11.96 1.52
C THR A 278 13.28 11.11 0.84
N GLY A 279 12.85 9.98 0.26
CA GLY A 279 13.67 9.10 -0.57
C GLY A 279 13.81 9.61 -2.00
N GLU A 280 14.48 8.78 -2.84
CA GLU A 280 14.55 9.01 -4.28
C GLU A 280 13.15 8.97 -4.92
N ASN A 281 12.96 9.76 -5.97
CA ASN A 281 11.75 9.75 -6.81
C ASN A 281 10.44 10.04 -6.02
N VAL A 282 10.53 10.70 -4.87
CA VAL A 282 9.37 11.23 -4.16
C VAL A 282 9.01 12.56 -4.78
N ASP A 283 7.81 12.66 -5.34
CA ASP A 283 7.27 13.88 -5.94
C ASP A 283 7.06 14.97 -4.87
N ASN A 284 6.90 16.23 -5.29
CA ASN A 284 6.68 17.36 -4.36
C ASN A 284 5.38 17.23 -3.53
N PHE A 285 4.56 16.24 -3.81
CA PHE A 285 3.33 15.96 -3.02
C PHE A 285 3.60 15.75 -1.51
N PHE A 286 4.79 15.27 -1.13
CA PHE A 286 5.13 15.14 0.29
C PHE A 286 4.99 16.47 1.04
N TYR A 287 5.07 17.60 0.33
CA TYR A 287 4.93 18.94 0.88
C TYR A 287 3.51 19.22 1.41
N THR A 288 2.51 18.48 0.95
CA THR A 288 1.15 18.51 1.51
C THR A 288 1.16 18.27 3.02
N LEU A 289 2.03 17.37 3.53
CA LEU A 289 2.09 17.06 4.96
C LEU A 289 2.44 18.28 5.84
N PRO A 290 3.54 19.02 5.61
CA PRO A 290 3.83 20.22 6.37
C PRO A 290 2.82 21.36 6.11
N MET A 291 2.25 21.44 4.91
CA MET A 291 1.23 22.44 4.60
C MET A 291 -0.09 22.21 5.34
N LEU A 292 -0.53 20.96 5.51
CA LEU A 292 -1.67 20.63 6.37
C LEU A 292 -1.43 21.09 7.81
N THR A 293 -0.21 20.91 8.32
CA THR A 293 0.15 21.39 9.66
C THR A 293 0.12 22.92 9.75
N ALA A 294 0.65 23.60 8.73
CA ALA A 294 0.61 25.06 8.66
C ALA A 294 -0.82 25.59 8.57
N ALA A 295 -1.65 25.00 7.71
CA ALA A 295 -3.06 25.34 7.58
C ALA A 295 -3.81 25.14 8.91
N ASN A 296 -3.53 24.02 9.61
CA ASN A 296 -4.15 23.74 10.90
C ASN A 296 -3.79 24.76 11.99
N ILE A 297 -2.54 25.18 12.05
CA ILE A 297 -2.08 26.19 13.02
C ILE A 297 -2.65 27.56 12.66
N VAL A 298 -2.59 27.96 11.38
CA VAL A 298 -3.07 29.28 10.94
C VAL A 298 -4.59 29.40 11.08
N SER A 299 -5.35 28.38 10.77
CA SER A 299 -6.81 28.39 10.95
C SER A 299 -7.24 28.57 12.42
N GLN A 300 -6.37 28.19 13.36
CA GLN A 300 -6.59 28.39 14.81
C GLN A 300 -5.98 29.70 15.34
N GLY A 301 -5.60 30.62 14.46
CA GLY A 301 -5.09 31.96 14.86
C GLY A 301 -3.57 32.04 15.07
N GLY A 302 -2.83 31.01 14.62
CA GLY A 302 -1.37 31.00 14.61
C GLY A 302 -0.80 31.52 13.28
N SER A 303 0.51 31.30 13.10
CA SER A 303 1.27 31.77 11.94
C SER A 303 2.26 30.73 11.41
N ALA A 304 2.66 30.86 10.14
CA ALA A 304 3.62 29.97 9.48
C ALA A 304 4.75 30.77 8.80
N VAL A 305 6.00 30.36 9.04
CA VAL A 305 7.16 30.83 8.27
C VAL A 305 7.74 29.67 7.48
N ILE A 306 7.89 29.87 6.20
CA ILE A 306 8.29 28.84 5.23
C ILE A 306 9.54 29.33 4.51
N LEU A 307 10.66 28.60 4.65
CA LEU A 307 11.76 28.76 3.72
C LEU A 307 11.38 28.05 2.43
N SER A 308 11.31 28.81 1.34
CA SER A 308 10.83 28.34 0.03
C SER A 308 11.52 27.05 -0.39
N VAL A 309 10.75 26.04 -0.72
CA VAL A 309 11.19 24.71 -1.13
C VAL A 309 11.52 24.73 -2.61
N SER A 310 12.56 24.01 -3.06
CA SER A 310 12.76 23.78 -4.49
C SER A 310 11.53 23.08 -5.08
N GLY A 311 10.80 23.79 -5.95
CA GLY A 311 9.55 23.32 -6.57
C GLY A 311 8.29 23.67 -5.79
N ALA A 312 8.34 24.49 -4.73
CA ALA A 312 7.17 25.08 -4.08
C ALA A 312 7.49 26.52 -3.68
N GLY A 313 7.46 27.41 -4.67
CA GLY A 313 7.72 28.84 -4.50
C GLY A 313 6.57 29.60 -3.83
N PRO A 314 6.68 30.94 -3.72
CA PRO A 314 5.62 31.76 -3.14
C PRO A 314 4.24 31.57 -3.78
N SER A 315 4.21 31.36 -5.10
CA SER A 315 2.99 31.16 -5.87
C SER A 315 2.28 29.87 -5.47
N GLU A 316 3.02 28.78 -5.29
CA GLU A 316 2.46 27.49 -4.86
C GLU A 316 1.93 27.56 -3.42
N VAL A 317 2.68 28.21 -2.52
CA VAL A 317 2.20 28.43 -1.14
C VAL A 317 0.92 29.26 -1.15
N LYS A 318 0.87 30.32 -1.96
CA LYS A 318 -0.34 31.14 -2.12
C LYS A 318 -1.51 30.31 -2.63
N ASN A 319 -1.30 29.49 -3.67
CA ASN A 319 -2.35 28.62 -4.20
C ASN A 319 -2.88 27.67 -3.13
N ASN A 320 -1.98 26.98 -2.40
CA ASN A 320 -2.37 26.09 -1.30
C ASN A 320 -3.20 26.83 -0.22
N VAL A 321 -2.82 28.05 0.15
CA VAL A 321 -3.54 28.88 1.11
C VAL A 321 -4.95 29.20 0.61
N PHE A 322 -5.11 29.49 -0.70
CA PHE A 322 -6.41 29.70 -1.33
C PHE A 322 -7.25 28.43 -1.39
N GLU A 323 -6.64 27.31 -1.77
CA GLU A 323 -7.29 25.99 -1.85
C GLU A 323 -7.79 25.50 -0.49
N TYR A 324 -7.07 25.84 0.59
CA TYR A 324 -7.53 25.59 1.96
C TYR A 324 -8.58 26.62 2.46
N GLY A 325 -9.01 27.59 1.63
CA GLY A 325 -9.97 28.62 2.02
C GLY A 325 -9.43 29.59 3.08
N LEU A 326 -8.12 29.79 3.14
CA LEU A 326 -7.42 30.65 4.11
C LEU A 326 -6.94 31.98 3.49
N SER A 327 -7.56 32.43 2.40
CA SER A 327 -7.18 33.65 1.68
C SER A 327 -7.19 34.91 2.54
N ASP A 328 -8.11 35.03 3.48
CA ASP A 328 -8.21 36.10 4.47
C ASP A 328 -7.09 36.07 5.51
N ARG A 329 -6.36 34.98 5.61
CA ARG A 329 -5.25 34.76 6.52
C ARG A 329 -3.88 34.67 5.82
N LEU A 330 -3.79 35.08 4.56
CA LEU A 330 -2.52 35.07 3.82
C LEU A 330 -1.42 35.81 4.56
N ASN A 331 -1.74 36.92 5.25
CA ASN A 331 -0.81 37.68 6.08
C ASN A 331 -0.27 36.94 7.32
N SER A 332 -0.86 35.80 7.68
CA SER A 332 -0.31 34.90 8.74
C SER A 332 0.76 33.95 8.21
N PHE A 333 1.02 33.99 6.92
CA PHE A 333 2.13 33.26 6.29
C PHE A 333 3.28 34.26 5.99
N ARG A 334 4.52 33.76 6.04
CA ARG A 334 5.71 34.41 5.48
C ARG A 334 6.50 33.38 4.71
N VAL A 335 6.69 33.65 3.44
CA VAL A 335 7.53 32.81 2.57
C VAL A 335 8.87 33.52 2.36
N VAL A 336 9.92 32.90 2.84
CA VAL A 336 11.29 33.42 2.71
C VAL A 336 11.90 32.79 1.46
N THR A 337 12.32 33.60 0.50
CA THR A 337 12.87 33.15 -0.78
C THR A 337 14.10 33.93 -1.17
N GLU A 338 14.94 33.38 -2.06
CA GLU A 338 16.08 34.08 -2.63
C GLU A 338 15.59 35.26 -3.50
N GLU A 339 16.26 36.41 -3.36
CA GLU A 339 15.97 37.58 -4.18
C GLU A 339 16.31 37.30 -5.66
N ASN A 340 15.32 37.45 -6.52
CA ASN A 340 15.51 37.41 -7.97
C ASN A 340 15.43 38.83 -8.53
N PRO A 341 16.55 39.42 -9.04
CA PRO A 341 16.54 40.76 -9.59
C PRO A 341 15.60 40.94 -10.79
N GLU A 342 15.33 39.87 -11.52
CA GLU A 342 14.44 39.87 -12.69
C GLU A 342 12.95 39.82 -12.29
N GLU A 343 12.64 39.30 -11.10
CA GLU A 343 11.28 39.18 -10.61
C GLU A 343 11.18 39.77 -9.20
N PRO A 344 11.04 41.10 -9.05
CA PRO A 344 10.98 41.73 -7.76
C PRO A 344 9.73 41.28 -6.98
N VAL A 345 9.92 40.97 -5.71
CA VAL A 345 8.83 40.59 -4.81
C VAL A 345 7.89 41.78 -4.58
N THR A 346 6.61 41.56 -4.90
CA THR A 346 5.56 42.60 -4.78
C THR A 346 4.52 42.26 -3.69
N GLU A 347 4.57 41.07 -3.10
CA GLU A 347 3.56 40.58 -2.17
C GLU A 347 4.06 40.66 -0.72
N ASP A 348 3.24 41.20 0.17
CA ASP A 348 3.59 41.45 1.59
C ASP A 348 3.92 40.20 2.39
N PHE A 349 3.42 39.03 1.99
CA PHE A 349 3.71 37.77 2.65
C PHE A 349 5.04 37.12 2.21
N VAL A 350 5.71 37.66 1.20
CA VAL A 350 6.98 37.17 0.70
C VAL A 350 8.13 38.05 1.20
N VAL A 351 9.18 37.41 1.72
CA VAL A 351 10.39 38.06 2.19
C VAL A 351 11.57 37.59 1.34
N ALA A 352 12.04 38.48 0.49
CA ALA A 352 13.23 38.22 -0.31
C ALA A 352 14.49 38.43 0.54
N TYR A 353 15.50 37.58 0.35
CA TYR A 353 16.80 37.73 0.96
C TYR A 353 17.92 37.66 -0.09
N ASP A 354 18.94 38.47 0.17
CA ASP A 354 20.21 38.37 -0.51
C ASP A 354 21.03 37.20 0.06
N LYS A 355 21.62 36.40 -0.81
CA LYS A 355 22.37 35.18 -0.45
C LYS A 355 23.56 35.47 0.48
N GLU A 356 24.29 36.57 0.25
CA GLU A 356 25.40 37.00 1.09
C GLU A 356 24.93 37.45 2.49
N ARG A 357 23.80 38.16 2.53
CA ARG A 357 23.14 38.60 3.74
C ARG A 357 22.58 37.44 4.57
N PHE A 358 22.04 36.44 3.88
CA PHE A 358 21.56 35.22 4.55
C PHE A 358 22.71 34.41 5.14
N ALA A 359 23.80 34.21 4.38
CA ALA A 359 24.99 33.51 4.85
C ALA A 359 25.66 34.24 6.05
N SER A 360 25.59 35.57 6.11
CA SER A 360 26.10 36.36 7.21
C SER A 360 25.15 36.45 8.43
N ASN A 361 23.86 36.25 8.23
CA ASN A 361 22.80 36.31 9.24
C ASN A 361 21.81 35.17 9.11
N SER A 362 22.21 33.99 9.58
CA SER A 362 21.37 32.78 9.50
C SER A 362 20.07 32.83 10.35
N ASN A 363 19.79 33.96 11.01
CA ASN A 363 18.63 34.13 11.87
C ASN A 363 17.43 34.83 11.18
N ILE A 364 17.45 35.01 9.85
CA ILE A 364 16.35 35.68 9.15
C ILE A 364 15.00 35.02 9.42
N LEU A 365 14.96 33.69 9.40
CA LEU A 365 13.72 32.93 9.71
C LEU A 365 13.22 33.23 11.12
N ASP A 366 14.12 33.25 12.08
CA ASP A 366 13.79 33.53 13.49
C ASP A 366 13.34 34.97 13.72
N LEU A 367 13.87 35.92 12.92
CA LEU A 367 13.42 37.32 12.94
C LEU A 367 12.01 37.46 12.35
N GLU A 368 11.73 36.84 11.23
CA GLU A 368 10.37 36.85 10.64
C GLU A 368 9.35 36.14 11.55
N LEU A 369 9.74 35.04 12.20
CA LEU A 369 8.92 34.40 13.23
C LEU A 369 8.60 35.35 14.39
N ALA A 370 9.60 36.05 14.90
CA ALA A 370 9.41 36.99 16.00
C ALA A 370 8.48 38.16 15.61
N LYS A 371 8.64 38.70 14.40
CA LYS A 371 7.74 39.74 13.84
C LYS A 371 6.31 39.24 13.75
N LEU A 372 6.06 38.10 13.07
CA LEU A 372 4.73 37.52 12.93
C LEU A 372 4.07 37.26 14.27
N ARG A 373 4.83 36.74 15.24
CA ARG A 373 4.33 36.48 16.60
C ARG A 373 3.96 37.76 17.33
N ALA A 374 4.71 38.84 17.10
CA ALA A 374 4.40 40.14 17.67
C ALA A 374 3.17 40.79 17.04
N GLU A 375 2.95 40.58 15.74
CA GLU A 375 1.84 41.13 14.97
C GLU A 375 0.53 40.37 15.19
N GLN A 376 0.60 39.04 15.15
CA GLN A 376 -0.57 38.14 15.10
C GLN A 376 -0.83 37.44 16.44
N GLY A 377 0.21 37.28 17.26
CA GLY A 377 0.12 36.40 18.44
C GLY A 377 0.07 34.90 18.05
N GLY A 378 -0.29 34.06 19.01
CA GLY A 378 -0.59 32.65 18.78
C GLY A 378 0.61 31.75 18.59
N ASP A 379 0.30 30.52 18.15
CA ASP A 379 1.28 29.48 17.90
C ASP A 379 1.98 29.68 16.54
N VAL A 380 3.20 29.19 16.41
CA VAL A 380 3.97 29.39 15.18
C VAL A 380 4.61 28.10 14.72
N VAL A 381 4.49 27.82 13.41
CA VAL A 381 5.21 26.75 12.74
C VAL A 381 6.27 27.32 11.80
N LYS A 382 7.45 26.71 11.82
CA LYS A 382 8.55 26.97 10.91
C LYS A 382 8.79 25.75 10.03
N ILE A 383 8.73 25.93 8.71
CA ILE A 383 9.02 24.89 7.72
C ILE A 383 10.33 25.27 7.02
N VAL A 384 11.33 24.39 7.08
CA VAL A 384 12.69 24.67 6.59
C VAL A 384 13.13 23.58 5.63
N ASP A 385 13.39 23.95 4.37
CA ASP A 385 14.04 23.07 3.41
C ASP A 385 15.56 23.15 3.56
N TYR A 386 16.14 22.05 3.98
CA TYR A 386 17.59 21.96 4.20
C TYR A 386 18.40 21.80 2.90
N GLU A 387 17.77 21.45 1.78
CA GLU A 387 18.43 21.44 0.47
C GLU A 387 18.85 22.88 0.08
N ILE A 388 18.01 23.87 0.34
CA ILE A 388 18.31 25.28 0.10
C ILE A 388 19.43 25.73 1.03
N LEU A 389 19.34 25.43 2.32
CA LEU A 389 20.36 25.83 3.29
C LEU A 389 21.73 25.23 2.95
N GLU A 390 21.79 24.02 2.42
CA GLU A 390 23.04 23.37 1.98
C GLU A 390 23.69 24.09 0.80
N THR A 391 22.91 24.75 -0.07
CA THR A 391 23.47 25.57 -1.16
C THR A 391 24.02 26.91 -0.72
N MET A 392 23.62 27.38 0.49
CA MET A 392 23.96 28.71 1.01
C MET A 392 25.05 28.70 2.04
N LEU A 393 25.17 27.63 2.81
CA LEU A 393 26.05 27.54 3.98
C LEU A 393 27.09 26.43 3.76
N ASP A 394 28.31 26.70 4.22
CA ASP A 394 29.28 25.61 4.31
C ASP A 394 28.83 24.57 5.34
N MET A 395 29.40 23.37 5.26
CA MET A 395 29.05 22.23 6.10
C MET A 395 29.11 22.52 7.60
N GLN A 396 30.09 23.32 8.05
CA GLN A 396 30.26 23.64 9.47
C GLN A 396 29.27 24.70 9.94
N ALA A 397 29.02 25.70 9.10
CA ALA A 397 28.01 26.72 9.35
C ALA A 397 26.61 26.07 9.40
N LEU A 398 26.30 25.20 8.45
CA LEU A 398 25.03 24.50 8.41
C LEU A 398 24.81 23.63 9.67
N LYS A 399 25.81 22.85 10.11
CA LYS A 399 25.72 22.07 11.35
C LYS A 399 25.49 22.95 12.57
N ARG A 400 26.16 24.13 12.66
CA ARG A 400 25.95 25.11 13.74
C ARG A 400 24.54 25.69 13.72
N THR A 401 24.04 26.04 12.52
CA THR A 401 22.69 26.55 12.33
C THR A 401 21.64 25.52 12.78
N ILE A 402 21.78 24.25 12.39
CA ILE A 402 20.90 23.14 12.84
C ILE A 402 20.82 23.04 14.36
N LEU A 403 21.98 23.08 15.04
CA LEU A 403 22.02 22.96 16.50
C LEU A 403 21.48 24.19 17.21
N SER A 404 21.71 25.39 16.66
CA SER A 404 21.15 26.65 17.17
C SER A 404 19.64 26.67 16.97
N ASP A 405 19.17 26.28 15.82
CA ASP A 405 17.75 26.23 15.49
C ASP A 405 16.96 25.30 16.42
N LYS A 406 17.49 24.11 16.71
CA LYS A 406 16.88 23.20 17.71
C LYS A 406 16.71 23.84 19.07
N LYS A 407 17.73 24.57 19.54
CA LYS A 407 17.68 25.28 20.84
C LYS A 407 16.65 26.41 20.82
N TYR A 408 16.62 27.18 19.73
CA TYR A 408 15.67 28.27 19.55
C TYR A 408 14.21 27.75 19.50
N THR A 409 13.97 26.69 18.74
CA THR A 409 12.70 26.00 18.65
C THR A 409 12.16 25.61 20.02
N ALA A 410 12.98 24.93 20.84
CA ALA A 410 12.58 24.50 22.18
C ALA A 410 12.33 25.64 23.13
N ALA A 411 13.25 26.65 23.16
CA ALA A 411 13.18 27.79 24.06
C ALA A 411 11.94 28.68 23.79
N ASN A 412 11.55 28.82 22.52
CA ASN A 412 10.45 29.68 22.12
C ASN A 412 9.13 28.93 21.88
N LYS A 413 9.08 27.60 22.15
CA LYS A 413 7.89 26.77 21.97
C LYS A 413 7.36 26.83 20.55
N ILE A 414 8.25 26.85 19.55
CA ILE A 414 7.95 26.85 18.13
C ILE A 414 7.85 25.38 17.65
N LEU A 415 7.01 25.09 16.68
CA LEU A 415 7.08 23.84 15.94
C LEU A 415 8.01 24.03 14.74
N THR A 416 9.06 23.24 14.61
CA THR A 416 9.91 23.26 13.41
C THR A 416 9.76 21.97 12.65
N ILE A 417 9.45 22.07 11.34
CA ILE A 417 9.42 20.95 10.40
C ILE A 417 10.59 21.12 9.44
N ALA A 418 11.60 20.28 9.60
CA ALA A 418 12.78 20.21 8.76
C ALA A 418 12.55 19.25 7.60
N ILE A 419 12.63 19.73 6.38
CA ILE A 419 12.54 18.92 5.16
C ILE A 419 13.95 18.55 4.73
N CYS A 420 14.18 17.25 4.53
CA CYS A 420 15.46 16.69 4.16
C CYS A 420 15.29 15.76 2.96
N LYS A 421 15.66 16.22 1.78
CA LYS A 421 15.55 15.44 0.56
C LYS A 421 16.69 14.43 0.42
N HIS A 422 16.53 13.48 -0.49
CA HIS A 422 17.54 12.44 -0.77
C HIS A 422 18.90 13.02 -1.19
N SER A 423 18.90 14.16 -1.90
CA SER A 423 20.10 14.87 -2.41
C SER A 423 21.04 15.38 -1.32
N ILE A 424 20.53 15.63 -0.11
CA ILE A 424 21.29 16.24 1.01
C ILE A 424 22.42 15.32 1.50
N ALA A 425 23.57 15.92 1.84
CA ALA A 425 24.75 15.22 2.33
C ALA A 425 24.44 14.29 3.53
N PRO A 426 24.99 13.07 3.57
CA PRO A 426 24.72 12.09 4.62
C PRO A 426 25.02 12.58 6.03
N GLU A 427 26.01 13.46 6.17
CA GLU A 427 26.39 14.03 7.46
C GLU A 427 25.34 14.99 8.02
N ILE A 428 24.67 15.77 7.16
CA ILE A 428 23.58 16.65 7.53
C ILE A 428 22.35 15.83 7.91
N LYS A 429 22.00 14.81 7.11
CA LYS A 429 20.92 13.86 7.44
C LYS A 429 21.12 13.26 8.82
N LYS A 430 22.33 12.78 9.12
CA LYS A 430 22.66 12.21 10.43
C LYS A 430 22.51 13.25 11.56
N THR A 431 22.92 14.49 11.31
CA THR A 431 22.79 15.56 12.30
C THR A 431 21.32 15.87 12.59
N LEU A 432 20.50 16.03 11.55
CA LEU A 432 19.05 16.26 11.66
C LEU A 432 18.34 15.10 12.37
N ALA A 433 18.63 13.86 11.99
CA ALA A 433 18.05 12.67 12.60
C ALA A 433 18.37 12.57 14.10
N ASN A 434 19.57 12.95 14.51
CA ASN A 434 19.97 12.89 15.92
C ASN A 434 19.22 13.93 16.78
N ILE A 435 18.98 15.13 16.25
CA ILE A 435 18.35 16.21 17.03
C ILE A 435 16.82 16.20 16.96
N SER A 436 16.23 15.55 15.95
CA SER A 436 14.78 15.50 15.77
C SER A 436 14.09 14.76 16.91
N ASP A 437 12.92 15.25 17.32
CA ASP A 437 12.04 14.58 18.28
C ASP A 437 11.19 13.52 17.57
N ILE A 438 10.75 13.82 16.35
CA ILE A 438 10.08 12.89 15.46
C ILE A 438 10.85 12.86 14.14
N HIS A 439 11.04 11.65 13.58
CA HIS A 439 11.66 11.45 12.29
C HIS A 439 10.73 10.60 11.41
N ILE A 440 10.17 11.21 10.39
CA ILE A 440 9.24 10.62 9.45
C ILE A 440 9.98 10.42 8.13
N ARG A 441 9.85 9.23 7.54
CA ARG A 441 10.33 8.94 6.19
C ARG A 441 9.18 8.76 5.22
N VAL A 442 9.30 9.42 4.08
CA VAL A 442 8.45 9.23 2.91
C VAL A 442 9.29 8.66 1.78
N ASN A 443 8.86 7.53 1.23
CA ASN A 443 9.54 6.87 0.12
C ASN A 443 8.54 6.48 -0.97
N LYS A 444 9.03 6.32 -2.19
CA LYS A 444 8.27 5.73 -3.30
C LYS A 444 8.78 4.31 -3.53
N TYR A 445 7.89 3.34 -3.58
CA TYR A 445 8.20 1.95 -3.84
C TYR A 445 7.23 1.38 -4.88
N ASN A 446 7.77 0.97 -6.04
CA ASN A 446 6.95 0.50 -7.18
C ASN A 446 5.75 1.43 -7.43
N ASP A 447 6.02 2.72 -7.64
CA ASP A 447 5.04 3.78 -7.87
C ASP A 447 4.03 4.03 -6.74
N THR A 448 4.12 3.36 -5.61
CA THR A 448 3.30 3.58 -4.43
C THR A 448 4.09 4.41 -3.40
N MET A 449 3.45 5.46 -2.87
CA MET A 449 4.04 6.27 -1.82
C MET A 449 3.83 5.61 -0.47
N ILE A 450 4.90 5.52 0.34
CA ILE A 450 4.85 4.95 1.70
C ILE A 450 5.44 5.91 2.72
N LEU A 451 4.90 5.84 3.94
CA LEU A 451 5.35 6.62 5.09
C LEU A 451 5.61 5.70 6.28
N TYR A 452 6.65 6.01 7.05
CA TYR A 452 6.90 5.38 8.34
C TYR A 452 7.72 6.27 9.25
N GLY A 453 7.56 6.10 10.56
CA GLY A 453 8.38 6.74 11.57
C GLY A 453 9.66 5.97 11.84
N GLU A 454 10.81 6.64 11.78
CA GLU A 454 12.07 6.13 12.33
C GLU A 454 12.17 6.43 13.82
N LYS A 455 11.60 7.57 14.23
CA LYS A 455 11.54 8.03 15.61
C LYS A 455 10.20 8.74 15.86
N PRO A 456 9.30 8.14 16.65
CA PRO A 456 9.32 6.76 17.11
C PRO A 456 9.24 5.78 15.96
N THR A 457 9.70 4.54 16.17
CA THR A 457 9.56 3.48 15.17
C THR A 457 8.11 3.10 15.00
N THR A 458 7.61 3.16 13.77
CA THR A 458 6.25 2.76 13.41
C THR A 458 6.23 1.66 12.36
N SER A 459 5.07 1.09 12.11
CA SER A 459 4.81 0.27 10.93
C SER A 459 4.89 1.13 9.64
N VAL A 460 4.83 0.46 8.48
CA VAL A 460 4.73 1.13 7.17
C VAL A 460 3.27 1.43 6.86
N TYR A 461 3.01 2.61 6.35
CA TYR A 461 1.71 3.06 5.87
C TYR A 461 1.82 3.45 4.39
N VAL A 462 0.81 3.11 3.62
CA VAL A 462 0.67 3.61 2.24
C VAL A 462 0.00 4.97 2.31
N ILE A 463 0.56 5.93 1.59
CA ILE A 463 -0.02 7.25 1.39
C ILE A 463 -0.95 7.17 0.18
N GLU A 464 -2.22 7.45 0.40
CA GLU A 464 -3.22 7.59 -0.65
C GLU A 464 -3.71 9.04 -0.64
N PRO A 465 -3.86 9.71 -1.81
CA PRO A 465 -4.46 11.04 -1.83
C PRO A 465 -5.91 10.97 -1.36
N ASP A 466 -6.31 11.92 -0.56
CA ASP A 466 -7.68 12.07 -0.07
C ASP A 466 -8.18 13.50 -0.32
N VAL A 467 -9.19 13.62 -1.16
CA VAL A 467 -9.83 14.90 -1.49
C VAL A 467 -11.27 14.98 -0.99
N GLY A 468 -11.68 14.00 -0.19
CA GLY A 468 -13.07 13.86 0.26
C GLY A 468 -13.58 15.00 1.15
N ARG A 469 -12.64 15.84 1.67
CA ARG A 469 -12.97 17.03 2.47
C ARG A 469 -13.00 18.32 1.66
N GLY A 470 -12.78 18.26 0.34
CA GLY A 470 -12.70 19.43 -0.51
C GLY A 470 -11.38 20.19 -0.45
N TYR A 471 -10.31 19.57 0.02
CA TYR A 471 -8.94 20.04 -0.06
C TYR A 471 -7.96 18.86 -0.18
N GLU A 472 -6.72 19.14 -0.56
CA GLU A 472 -5.69 18.10 -0.63
C GLU A 472 -5.33 17.59 0.76
N ASP A 473 -5.61 16.33 1.00
CA ASP A 473 -5.29 15.61 2.23
C ASP A 473 -4.70 14.23 1.88
N VAL A 474 -4.25 13.49 2.87
CA VAL A 474 -3.74 12.13 2.72
C VAL A 474 -4.47 11.17 3.64
N LYS A 475 -4.69 9.97 3.13
CA LYS A 475 -5.11 8.82 3.91
C LYS A 475 -3.93 7.87 4.10
N LEU A 476 -3.70 7.44 5.33
CA LEU A 476 -2.62 6.53 5.67
C LEU A 476 -3.15 5.13 5.98
N THR A 477 -2.91 4.22 5.05
CA THR A 477 -3.36 2.83 5.21
C THR A 477 -2.24 1.95 5.71
N LEU A 478 -2.42 1.33 6.88
CA LEU A 478 -1.46 0.42 7.49
C LEU A 478 -1.21 -0.80 6.61
N MET A 479 0.06 -1.08 6.33
CA MET A 479 0.51 -2.29 5.65
C MET A 479 0.73 -3.42 6.67
N ARG A 480 -0.05 -4.50 6.58
CA ARG A 480 0.04 -5.70 7.43
C ARG A 480 0.05 -6.98 6.61
#